data_723c7bdc133471e1670f7bbf0f80d822
#
_entry.id   723c7bdc133471e1670f7bbf0f80d822
#
_cell.length_a   1.000
_cell.length_b   1.000
_cell.length_c   1.000
_cell.angle_alpha   90.00
_cell.angle_beta   90.00
_cell.angle_gamma   90.00
#
_symmetry.space_group_name_H-M   'P 1'
#
loop_
_entity.id
_entity.type
_entity.pdbx_description
1 polymer ?
#
loop_
_entity_poly.entity_id
_entity_poly.type
_entity_poly.pdbx_seq_one_letter_code
_entity_poly.pdbx_strand_id
1 'polypeptide(L)'
;MTLEQVTRRYVGKFLQKHNNGQNQIFRNWPAEYALDGWYIKMLSGGDITAHVHQGWLSGTFYVRVPAKKENDAGNIEFTLHAWDLPVVRDDFPRRIVATKPGRLVLFPSSLPHRVLPFSEGQERISIAFDIIPKSNQVVPPQAPA
;
A
#
# COMPACT_ATOMS: atom_id res chain seq x y z
N MET A 1 8.33 6.35 18.68
CA MET A 1 8.66 5.77 17.35
C MET A 1 7.71 6.38 16.33
N THR A 2 8.23 7.11 15.34
CA THR A 2 7.44 7.78 14.31
C THR A 2 7.05 6.79 13.20
N LEU A 3 6.03 7.14 12.41
CA LEU A 3 5.62 6.36 11.23
C LEU A 3 6.80 6.14 10.27
N GLU A 4 7.61 7.16 10.07
CA GLU A 4 8.81 7.08 9.24
C GLU A 4 9.80 6.04 9.78
N GLN A 5 10.09 6.04 11.06
CA GLN A 5 11.00 5.06 11.68
C GLN A 5 10.45 3.63 11.54
N VAL A 6 9.15 3.44 11.71
CA VAL A 6 8.49 2.14 11.50
C VAL A 6 8.64 1.70 10.06
N THR A 7 8.35 2.60 9.12
CA THR A 7 8.42 2.31 7.68
C THR A 7 9.84 1.96 7.26
N ARG A 8 10.84 2.76 7.64
CA ARG A 8 12.26 2.47 7.36
C ARG A 8 12.67 1.10 7.89
N ARG A 9 12.27 0.76 9.12
CA ARG A 9 12.57 -0.54 9.72
C ARG A 9 11.94 -1.71 8.96
N TYR A 10 10.66 -1.58 8.56
CA TYR A 10 9.98 -2.63 7.79
C TYR A 10 10.54 -2.79 6.39
N VAL A 11 10.78 -1.68 5.70
CA VAL A 11 11.41 -1.67 4.38
C VAL A 11 12.80 -2.32 4.47
N GLY A 12 13.63 -1.93 5.43
CA GLY A 12 14.95 -2.54 5.62
C GLY A 12 14.89 -4.06 5.82
N LYS A 13 13.99 -4.54 6.67
CA LYS A 13 13.78 -5.99 6.88
C LYS A 13 13.28 -6.69 5.62
N PHE A 14 12.38 -6.05 4.88
CA PHE A 14 11.84 -6.62 3.64
C PHE A 14 12.92 -6.71 2.56
N LEU A 15 13.76 -5.69 2.43
CA LEU A 15 14.91 -5.67 1.52
C LEU A 15 15.90 -6.79 1.86
N GLN A 16 16.25 -6.95 3.13
CA GLN A 16 17.13 -8.03 3.56
C GLN A 16 16.59 -9.41 3.22
N LYS A 17 15.28 -9.61 3.39
CA LYS A 17 14.64 -10.92 3.17
C LYS A 17 14.40 -11.24 1.69
N HIS A 18 14.13 -10.24 0.87
CA HIS A 18 13.65 -10.40 -0.50
C HIS A 18 14.56 -9.78 -1.56
N ASN A 19 15.73 -9.28 -1.17
CA ASN A 19 16.68 -8.72 -2.11
C ASN A 19 17.44 -9.86 -2.85
N ASN A 20 16.70 -10.57 -3.68
CA ASN A 20 17.26 -11.61 -4.56
C ASN A 20 17.84 -11.03 -5.86
N GLY A 21 18.00 -9.71 -5.96
CA GLY A 21 18.54 -9.02 -7.12
C GLY A 21 17.60 -8.96 -8.34
N GLN A 22 16.42 -9.57 -8.29
CA GLN A 22 15.50 -9.63 -9.44
C GLN A 22 14.39 -8.58 -9.38
N ASN A 23 14.04 -8.07 -8.20
CA ASN A 23 12.96 -7.10 -8.06
C ASN A 23 13.46 -5.67 -8.32
N GLN A 24 12.99 -5.06 -9.39
CA GLN A 24 13.40 -3.72 -9.84
C GLN A 24 13.11 -2.61 -8.81
N ILE A 25 12.04 -2.72 -8.03
CA ILE A 25 11.69 -1.76 -6.99
C ILE A 25 12.79 -1.68 -5.93
N PHE A 26 13.38 -2.82 -5.58
CA PHE A 26 14.42 -2.89 -4.57
C PHE A 26 15.82 -2.64 -5.13
N ARG A 27 16.07 -3.02 -6.38
CA ARG A 27 17.34 -2.70 -7.06
C ARG A 27 17.54 -1.21 -7.26
N ASN A 28 16.46 -0.48 -7.47
CA ASN A 28 16.45 0.94 -7.76
C ASN A 28 15.89 1.75 -6.57
N TRP A 29 16.18 1.33 -5.34
CA TRP A 29 15.70 2.05 -4.17
C TRP A 29 16.21 3.50 -4.14
N PRO A 30 15.35 4.50 -3.94
CA PRO A 30 15.77 5.90 -3.95
C PRO A 30 16.74 6.19 -2.79
N ALA A 31 17.84 6.90 -3.09
CA ALA A 31 18.83 7.30 -2.09
C ALA A 31 18.21 8.23 -1.05
N GLU A 32 17.42 9.18 -1.52
CA GLU A 32 16.70 10.14 -0.70
C GLU A 32 15.23 10.14 -1.05
N TYR A 33 14.38 10.18 -0.02
CA TYR A 33 12.93 10.25 -0.18
C TYR A 33 12.29 11.05 0.94
N ALA A 34 11.06 11.51 0.68
CA ALA A 34 10.15 12.05 1.66
C ALA A 34 9.00 11.05 1.88
N LEU A 35 8.37 11.13 3.04
CA LEU A 35 7.07 10.53 3.28
C LEU A 35 6.02 11.61 3.10
N ASP A 36 5.12 11.40 2.15
CA ASP A 36 3.88 12.17 2.03
C ASP A 36 2.75 11.33 2.61
N GLY A 37 2.05 11.86 3.60
CA GLY A 37 1.08 11.06 4.35
C GLY A 37 -0.21 11.82 4.64
N TRP A 38 -1.33 11.08 4.61
CA TRP A 38 -2.66 11.62 4.88
C TRP A 38 -3.52 10.67 5.70
N TYR A 39 -4.47 11.25 6.35
CA TYR A 39 -5.45 10.57 7.18
C TYR A 39 -6.69 10.25 6.35
N ILE A 40 -7.18 9.02 6.47
CA ILE A 40 -8.41 8.57 5.82
C ILE A 40 -9.39 8.12 6.90
N LYS A 41 -10.53 8.80 6.97
CA LYS A 41 -11.69 8.37 7.76
C LYS A 41 -12.82 8.03 6.80
N MET A 42 -13.26 6.79 6.83
CA MET A 42 -14.41 6.32 6.07
C MET A 42 -15.53 5.93 7.02
N LEU A 43 -16.73 6.35 6.69
CA LEU A 43 -17.96 5.94 7.36
C LEU A 43 -18.59 4.76 6.61
N SER A 44 -19.62 4.20 7.20
CA SER A 44 -20.38 3.08 6.63
C SER A 44 -20.82 3.32 5.18
N GLY A 45 -20.73 2.28 4.37
CA GLY A 45 -21.01 2.36 2.93
C GLY A 45 -19.86 2.97 2.12
N GLY A 46 -18.81 3.48 2.79
CA GLY A 46 -17.66 4.05 2.10
C GLY A 46 -16.85 2.98 1.38
N ASP A 47 -16.43 3.31 0.19
CA ASP A 47 -15.43 2.57 -0.58
C ASP A 47 -14.41 3.55 -1.18
N ILE A 48 -13.31 3.02 -1.65
CA ILE A 48 -12.36 3.75 -2.49
C ILE A 48 -12.19 2.91 -3.74
N THR A 49 -12.55 3.51 -4.88
CA THR A 49 -12.44 2.87 -6.19
C THR A 49 -10.97 2.53 -6.51
N ALA A 50 -10.77 1.59 -7.42
CA ALA A 50 -9.43 1.16 -7.79
C ALA A 50 -8.62 2.31 -8.38
N HIS A 51 -7.44 2.56 -7.82
CA HIS A 51 -6.52 3.64 -8.20
C HIS A 51 -5.06 3.22 -7.97
N VAL A 52 -4.14 4.06 -8.39
CA VAL A 52 -2.70 3.96 -8.13
C VAL A 52 -2.19 5.28 -7.55
N HIS A 53 -0.98 5.26 -7.03
CA HIS A 53 -0.29 6.47 -6.57
C HIS A 53 0.95 6.76 -7.42
N GLN A 54 1.49 7.96 -7.28
CA GLN A 54 2.68 8.40 -8.01
C GLN A 54 3.98 8.21 -7.22
N GLY A 55 3.90 7.64 -6.02
CA GLY A 55 5.06 7.33 -5.21
C GLY A 55 5.87 6.15 -5.73
N TRP A 56 6.97 5.86 -5.06
CA TRP A 56 7.77 4.66 -5.27
C TRP A 56 7.15 3.43 -4.58
N LEU A 57 6.81 3.62 -3.32
CA LEU A 57 6.12 2.64 -2.48
C LEU A 57 5.01 3.35 -1.70
N SER A 58 3.86 2.74 -1.63
CA SER A 58 2.74 3.20 -0.82
C SER A 58 2.58 2.33 0.42
N GLY A 59 2.01 2.91 1.45
CA GLY A 59 1.71 2.20 2.68
C GLY A 59 0.40 2.64 3.31
N THR A 60 -0.24 1.71 4.01
CA THR A 60 -1.42 2.02 4.80
C THR A 60 -1.32 1.38 6.17
N PHE A 61 -1.36 2.20 7.22
CA PHE A 61 -1.44 1.77 8.60
C PHE A 61 -2.88 1.86 9.09
N TYR A 62 -3.44 0.75 9.59
CA TYR A 62 -4.82 0.68 10.04
C TYR A 62 -4.93 0.98 11.52
N VAL A 63 -5.61 2.09 11.84
CA VAL A 63 -5.86 2.52 13.23
C VAL A 63 -7.14 1.87 13.77
N ARG A 64 -8.21 1.95 12.97
CA ARG A 64 -9.50 1.32 13.27
C ARG A 64 -10.04 0.62 12.03
N VAL A 65 -10.58 -0.56 12.22
CA VAL A 65 -11.17 -1.36 11.14
C VAL A 65 -12.58 -1.77 11.59
N PRO A 66 -13.60 -1.67 10.72
CA PRO A 66 -14.94 -2.10 11.05
C PRO A 66 -14.99 -3.60 11.40
N ALA A 67 -15.91 -3.98 12.27
CA ALA A 67 -16.20 -5.40 12.50
C ALA A 67 -16.74 -5.99 11.19
N LYS A 68 -16.16 -7.10 10.78
CA LYS A 68 -16.51 -7.74 9.51
C LYS A 68 -17.80 -8.49 9.66
N LYS A 69 -18.87 -8.05 9.04
CA LYS A 69 -20.11 -8.82 8.85
C LYS A 69 -19.97 -9.78 7.67
N GLU A 70 -19.17 -9.39 6.66
CA GLU A 70 -18.80 -10.22 5.52
C GLU A 70 -17.28 -10.41 5.51
N ASN A 71 -16.81 -11.54 4.97
CA ASN A 71 -15.40 -11.95 5.09
C ASN A 71 -14.40 -10.90 4.60
N ASP A 72 -14.74 -10.12 3.57
CA ASP A 72 -13.81 -9.19 2.91
C ASP A 72 -14.18 -7.71 3.08
N ALA A 73 -15.24 -7.38 3.83
CA ALA A 73 -15.68 -6.02 4.06
C ALA A 73 -14.53 -5.15 4.65
N GLY A 74 -14.30 -3.98 4.06
CA GLY A 74 -13.28 -3.03 4.47
C GLY A 74 -11.83 -3.47 4.24
N ASN A 75 -11.60 -4.62 3.61
CA ASN A 75 -10.27 -5.08 3.23
C ASN A 75 -9.70 -4.25 2.08
N ILE A 76 -8.38 -4.30 1.91
CA ILE A 76 -7.72 -3.79 0.71
C ILE A 76 -7.62 -4.91 -0.32
N GLU A 77 -8.04 -4.62 -1.54
CA GLU A 77 -7.89 -5.50 -2.69
C GLU A 77 -6.87 -4.89 -3.66
N PHE A 78 -5.91 -5.70 -4.08
CA PHE A 78 -4.99 -5.42 -5.16
C PHE A 78 -5.45 -6.11 -6.42
N THR A 79 -5.37 -5.39 -7.54
CA THR A 79 -5.84 -5.86 -8.86
C THR A 79 -4.88 -5.39 -9.96
N LEU A 80 -5.15 -5.71 -11.20
CA LEU A 80 -4.42 -5.18 -12.37
C LEU A 80 -5.23 -4.15 -13.14
N HIS A 81 -6.35 -3.70 -12.58
CA HIS A 81 -7.26 -2.77 -13.21
C HIS A 81 -7.52 -1.58 -12.29
N ALA A 82 -7.47 -0.37 -12.83
CA ALA A 82 -7.74 0.87 -12.09
C ALA A 82 -8.41 1.91 -13.00
N TRP A 83 -9.08 2.90 -12.37
CA TRP A 83 -9.77 4.03 -12.98
C TRP A 83 -10.83 3.64 -14.03
N ASP A 84 -11.09 4.57 -14.94
CA ASP A 84 -12.09 4.48 -16.00
C ASP A 84 -11.62 3.66 -17.21
N LEU A 85 -10.58 2.86 -17.05
CA LEU A 85 -10.16 1.96 -18.10
C LEU A 85 -11.25 0.90 -18.32
N PRO A 86 -11.63 0.61 -19.57
CA PRO A 86 -12.65 -0.38 -19.83
C PRO A 86 -12.21 -1.75 -19.31
N VAL A 87 -13.07 -2.40 -18.55
CA VAL A 87 -12.86 -3.78 -18.12
C VAL A 87 -13.15 -4.69 -19.31
N VAL A 88 -12.12 -5.07 -20.02
CA VAL A 88 -12.22 -5.98 -21.17
C VAL A 88 -12.31 -7.45 -20.75
N ARG A 89 -11.97 -7.74 -19.48
CA ARG A 89 -12.01 -9.07 -18.86
C ARG A 89 -12.23 -8.89 -17.36
N ASP A 90 -12.78 -9.88 -16.70
CA ASP A 90 -13.01 -9.91 -15.24
C ASP A 90 -12.17 -10.96 -14.49
N ASP A 91 -11.38 -11.75 -15.22
CA ASP A 91 -10.51 -12.81 -14.70
C ASP A 91 -9.09 -12.34 -14.36
N PHE A 92 -8.88 -11.03 -14.17
CA PHE A 92 -7.60 -10.52 -13.69
C PHE A 92 -7.25 -11.08 -12.31
N PRO A 93 -5.96 -11.41 -12.09
CA PRO A 93 -5.50 -11.79 -10.76
C PRO A 93 -5.84 -10.70 -9.73
N ARG A 94 -6.40 -11.14 -8.62
CA ARG A 94 -6.74 -10.28 -7.47
C ARG A 94 -6.13 -10.82 -6.19
N ARG A 95 -5.70 -9.92 -5.32
CA ARG A 95 -5.21 -10.26 -3.99
C ARG A 95 -5.92 -9.43 -2.93
N ILE A 96 -6.70 -10.07 -2.09
CA ILE A 96 -7.31 -9.43 -0.93
C ILE A 96 -6.39 -9.61 0.27
N VAL A 97 -6.10 -8.51 0.95
CA VAL A 97 -5.32 -8.49 2.19
C VAL A 97 -6.23 -8.05 3.32
N ALA A 98 -6.43 -8.95 4.27
CA ALA A 98 -7.26 -8.68 5.43
C ALA A 98 -6.69 -7.53 6.25
N THR A 99 -7.52 -6.52 6.51
CA THR A 99 -7.17 -5.38 7.37
C THR A 99 -7.47 -5.71 8.83
N LYS A 100 -6.64 -5.20 9.74
CA LYS A 100 -6.86 -5.24 11.19
C LYS A 100 -6.12 -4.10 11.87
N PRO A 101 -6.59 -3.61 13.03
CA PRO A 101 -5.89 -2.57 13.77
C PRO A 101 -4.43 -2.94 14.04
N GLY A 102 -3.52 -1.98 13.92
CA GLY A 102 -2.09 -2.17 14.09
C GLY A 102 -1.35 -2.81 12.91
N ARG A 103 -2.05 -3.19 11.84
CA ARG A 103 -1.40 -3.71 10.64
C ARG A 103 -0.91 -2.57 9.75
N LEU A 104 0.32 -2.72 9.25
CA LEU A 104 0.87 -1.94 8.15
C LEU A 104 0.92 -2.83 6.90
N VAL A 105 0.39 -2.32 5.78
CA VAL A 105 0.51 -2.93 4.45
C VAL A 105 1.35 -2.00 3.59
N LEU A 106 2.39 -2.54 2.95
CA LEU A 106 3.26 -1.83 2.01
C LEU A 106 3.16 -2.48 0.64
N PHE A 107 3.10 -1.67 -0.41
CA PHE A 107 2.95 -2.13 -1.79
C PHE A 107 3.53 -1.12 -2.79
N PRO A 108 3.91 -1.56 -3.99
CA PRO A 108 4.32 -0.64 -5.05
C PRO A 108 3.24 0.38 -5.34
N SER A 109 3.58 1.66 -5.40
CA SER A 109 2.59 2.73 -5.65
C SER A 109 1.85 2.56 -6.97
N SER A 110 2.49 1.95 -7.96
CA SER A 110 1.91 1.63 -9.27
C SER A 110 0.95 0.43 -9.27
N LEU A 111 0.81 -0.29 -8.15
CA LEU A 111 -0.09 -1.43 -8.05
C LEU A 111 -1.53 -0.95 -7.82
N PRO A 112 -2.47 -1.20 -8.76
CA PRO A 112 -3.86 -0.83 -8.59
C PRO A 112 -4.47 -1.48 -7.36
N HIS A 113 -5.17 -0.68 -6.55
CA HIS A 113 -5.80 -1.16 -5.33
C HIS A 113 -7.07 -0.38 -5.00
N ARG A 114 -7.93 -1.01 -4.22
CA ARG A 114 -9.19 -0.43 -3.75
C ARG A 114 -9.52 -0.86 -2.33
N VAL A 115 -10.43 -0.15 -1.69
CA VAL A 115 -11.05 -0.58 -0.44
C VAL A 115 -12.38 -1.22 -0.77
N LEU A 116 -12.59 -2.44 -0.31
CA LEU A 116 -13.87 -3.13 -0.48
C LEU A 116 -14.94 -2.47 0.40
N PRO A 117 -16.17 -2.33 -0.08
CA PRO A 117 -17.27 -1.75 0.68
C PRO A 117 -17.46 -2.45 2.02
N PHE A 118 -17.91 -1.72 3.03
CA PHE A 118 -18.26 -2.28 4.33
C PHE A 118 -19.59 -1.69 4.81
N SER A 119 -20.33 -2.50 5.56
CA SER A 119 -21.69 -2.17 5.97
C SER A 119 -21.73 -1.27 7.21
N GLU A 120 -22.94 -0.81 7.53
CA GLU A 120 -23.30 0.27 8.43
C GLU A 120 -22.75 0.24 9.86
N GLY A 121 -22.68 1.44 10.45
CA GLY A 121 -22.53 1.66 11.89
C GLY A 121 -21.09 1.73 12.38
N GLN A 122 -20.09 1.76 11.49
CA GLN A 122 -18.69 1.71 11.92
C GLN A 122 -17.80 2.66 11.13
N GLU A 123 -16.69 3.02 11.75
CA GLU A 123 -15.64 3.83 11.14
C GLU A 123 -14.45 2.96 10.74
N ARG A 124 -13.89 3.22 9.57
CA ARG A 124 -12.58 2.76 9.16
C ARG A 124 -11.62 3.94 9.18
N ILE A 125 -10.55 3.81 9.96
CA ILE A 125 -9.55 4.86 10.11
C ILE A 125 -8.20 4.29 9.73
N SER A 126 -7.53 4.94 8.79
CA SER A 126 -6.18 4.58 8.38
C SER A 126 -5.31 5.81 8.11
N ILE A 127 -4.02 5.63 8.22
CA ILE A 127 -3.00 6.58 7.79
C ILE A 127 -2.36 5.99 6.54
N ALA A 128 -2.59 6.63 5.41
CA ALA A 128 -1.94 6.28 4.15
C ALA A 128 -0.72 7.18 3.94
N PHE A 129 0.27 6.68 3.22
CA PHE A 129 1.45 7.45 2.88
C PHE A 129 2.12 6.89 1.62
N ASP A 130 2.86 7.78 0.96
CA ASP A 130 3.72 7.47 -0.17
C ASP A 130 5.19 7.77 0.16
N ILE A 131 6.07 6.93 -0.33
CA ILE A 131 7.50 7.20 -0.39
C ILE A 131 7.75 7.90 -1.71
N ILE A 132 8.12 9.18 -1.64
CA ILE A 132 8.37 10.04 -2.80
C ILE A 132 9.89 10.23 -2.95
N PRO A 133 10.52 9.74 -4.02
CA PRO A 133 11.93 10.00 -4.29
C PRO A 133 12.19 11.51 -4.41
N LYS A 134 13.23 12.01 -3.76
CA LYS A 134 13.63 13.44 -3.85
C LYS A 134 14.46 13.75 -5.08
N SER A 135 15.08 12.75 -5.67
CA SER A 135 15.86 12.87 -6.92
C SER A 135 15.73 11.59 -7.74
N ASN A 136 15.96 11.70 -9.04
CA ASN A 136 16.03 10.53 -9.93
C ASN A 136 17.35 9.74 -9.77
N GLN A 137 18.17 10.03 -8.77
CA GLN A 137 19.39 9.28 -8.51
C GLN A 137 19.03 7.90 -7.96
N VAL A 138 19.23 6.91 -8.79
CA VAL A 138 19.14 5.50 -8.42
C VAL A 138 20.43 5.14 -7.69
N VAL A 139 20.34 4.60 -6.49
CA VAL A 139 21.50 4.01 -5.82
C VAL A 139 21.75 2.64 -6.45
N PRO A 140 22.90 2.42 -7.11
CA PRO A 140 23.24 1.07 -7.58
C PRO A 140 23.29 0.13 -6.37
N PRO A 141 22.88 -1.14 -6.54
CA PRO A 141 22.97 -2.12 -5.47
C PRO A 141 24.42 -2.22 -5.01
N GLN A 142 24.65 -2.03 -3.71
CA GLN A 142 25.98 -2.29 -3.13
C GLN A 142 26.28 -3.78 -3.31
N ALA A 143 27.45 -4.07 -3.88
CA ALA A 143 27.94 -5.45 -3.94
C ALA A 143 28.04 -6.01 -2.51
N PRO A 144 27.66 -7.26 -2.28
CA PRO A 144 27.87 -7.88 -0.98
C PRO A 144 29.36 -7.85 -0.65
N ALA A 145 29.68 -7.38 0.56
CA ALA A 145 31.03 -7.46 1.14
C ALA A 145 31.36 -8.92 1.46
#